data_d68f58a83771da035237f6bfe51998d5
#
_entry.id   d68f58a83771da035237f6bfe51998d5
#
_cell.length_a   1.000
_cell.length_b   1.000
_cell.length_c   1.000
_cell.angle_alpha   90.00
_cell.angle_beta   90.00
_cell.angle_gamma   90.00
#
_symmetry.space_group_name_H-M   'P 1'
#
loop_
_entity.id
_entity.type
_entity.pdbx_description
1 polymer ?
#
loop_
_entity_poly.entity_id
_entity_poly.type
_entity_poly.pdbx_seq_one_letter_code
_entity_poly.pdbx_strand_id
1 'polypeptide(L)'
;MTMDSRIDDVVRRHARAIVSMDIAQIMNDLEPNAMMKLQQQAGGGAAIQINGYEIVAGEPDGSDWLYDVKYEGPQSFTVRARWSQVGSDWKIVDADILARD
;
A
#
# COMPACT_ATOMS: atom_id res chain seq x y z
N MET A 1 -3.97 19.95 -14.06
CA MET A 1 -4.32 18.71 -13.39
C MET A 1 -3.19 18.22 -12.57
N THR A 2 -3.45 18.03 -11.34
CA THR A 2 -2.40 17.76 -10.37
C THR A 2 -2.30 16.30 -9.97
N MET A 3 -3.30 15.49 -10.27
CA MET A 3 -3.28 14.07 -9.92
C MET A 3 -3.18 13.20 -11.15
N ASP A 4 -2.29 12.24 -11.08
CA ASP A 4 -2.24 11.19 -12.09
C ASP A 4 -3.32 10.16 -11.75
N SER A 5 -4.38 10.12 -12.55
CA SER A 5 -5.50 9.22 -12.30
C SER A 5 -5.08 7.76 -12.37
N ARG A 6 -4.02 7.45 -13.11
CA ARG A 6 -3.54 6.06 -13.20
C ARG A 6 -2.93 5.58 -11.91
N ILE A 7 -2.15 6.44 -11.23
CA ILE A 7 -1.58 6.03 -9.94
C ILE A 7 -2.68 5.88 -8.90
N ASP A 8 -3.67 6.76 -8.90
CA ASP A 8 -4.79 6.64 -7.98
C ASP A 8 -5.53 5.33 -8.17
N ASP A 9 -5.79 4.94 -9.42
CA ASP A 9 -6.47 3.68 -9.74
C ASP A 9 -5.64 2.48 -9.27
N VAL A 10 -4.32 2.54 -9.45
CA VAL A 10 -3.42 1.47 -9.02
C VAL A 10 -3.44 1.32 -7.50
N VAL A 11 -3.39 2.44 -6.78
CA VAL A 11 -3.42 2.43 -5.31
C VAL A 11 -4.74 1.84 -4.81
N ARG A 12 -5.86 2.24 -5.41
CA ARG A 12 -7.17 1.71 -5.02
C ARG A 12 -7.30 0.24 -5.31
N ARG A 13 -6.79 -0.21 -6.45
CA ARG A 13 -6.79 -1.64 -6.79
C ARG A 13 -5.99 -2.44 -5.77
N HIS A 14 -4.83 -1.93 -5.38
CA HIS A 14 -3.99 -2.59 -4.37
C HIS A 14 -4.71 -2.65 -3.02
N ALA A 15 -5.32 -1.55 -2.61
CA ALA A 15 -6.04 -1.50 -1.34
C ALA A 15 -7.20 -2.49 -1.33
N ARG A 16 -7.95 -2.58 -2.44
CA ARG A 16 -9.03 -3.55 -2.56
C ARG A 16 -8.51 -4.98 -2.51
N ALA A 17 -7.34 -5.24 -3.10
CA ALA A 17 -6.74 -6.56 -3.03
C ALA A 17 -6.39 -6.95 -1.59
N ILE A 18 -5.92 -5.99 -0.79
CA ILE A 18 -5.63 -6.23 0.62
C ILE A 18 -6.92 -6.56 1.38
N VAL A 19 -7.99 -5.81 1.16
CA VAL A 19 -9.27 -6.05 1.82
C VAL A 19 -9.82 -7.42 1.45
N SER A 20 -9.70 -7.82 0.18
CA SER A 20 -10.23 -9.10 -0.30
C SER A 20 -9.27 -10.27 -0.13
N MET A 21 -8.05 -10.02 0.39
CA MET A 21 -7.02 -11.06 0.57
C MET A 21 -6.58 -11.68 -0.76
N ASP A 22 -6.49 -10.86 -1.79
CA ASP A 22 -5.98 -11.31 -3.09
C ASP A 22 -4.45 -11.29 -3.05
N ILE A 23 -3.87 -12.38 -2.57
CA ILE A 23 -2.44 -12.48 -2.33
C ILE A 23 -1.65 -12.28 -3.61
N ALA A 24 -2.11 -12.85 -4.72
CA ALA A 24 -1.39 -12.74 -5.99
C ALA A 24 -1.26 -11.28 -6.42
N GLN A 25 -2.33 -10.49 -6.31
CA GLN A 25 -2.30 -9.09 -6.67
C GLN A 25 -1.43 -8.28 -5.71
N ILE A 26 -1.54 -8.57 -4.41
CA ILE A 26 -0.71 -7.90 -3.39
C ILE A 26 0.77 -8.11 -3.69
N MET A 27 1.18 -9.34 -3.93
CA MET A 27 2.57 -9.65 -4.22
C MET A 27 3.04 -9.05 -5.53
N ASN A 28 2.16 -9.00 -6.53
CA ASN A 28 2.50 -8.38 -7.80
C ASN A 28 2.83 -6.89 -7.66
N ASP A 29 2.17 -6.20 -6.73
CA ASP A 29 2.34 -4.77 -6.54
C ASP A 29 3.53 -4.41 -5.66
N LEU A 30 4.09 -5.37 -4.92
CA LEU A 30 5.17 -5.11 -3.97
C LEU A 30 6.52 -5.57 -4.51
N GLU A 31 7.51 -4.69 -4.43
CA GLU A 31 8.88 -5.09 -4.63
C GLU A 31 9.36 -5.90 -3.41
N PRO A 32 10.33 -6.81 -3.58
CA PRO A 32 10.76 -7.68 -2.48
C PRO A 32 11.21 -6.94 -1.23
N ASN A 33 11.89 -5.80 -1.38
CA ASN A 33 12.35 -5.03 -0.23
C ASN A 33 11.19 -4.47 0.58
N ALA A 34 10.16 -3.97 -0.11
CA ALA A 34 8.98 -3.44 0.56
C ALA A 34 8.22 -4.55 1.28
N MET A 35 8.11 -5.70 0.65
CA MET A 35 7.45 -6.85 1.26
C MET A 35 8.16 -7.30 2.53
N MET A 36 9.49 -7.41 2.48
CA MET A 36 10.29 -7.80 3.64
C MET A 36 10.12 -6.82 4.78
N LYS A 37 10.14 -5.52 4.48
CA LYS A 37 9.99 -4.47 5.49
C LYS A 37 8.63 -4.53 6.16
N LEU A 38 7.58 -4.73 5.38
CA LEU A 38 6.23 -4.86 5.94
C LEU A 38 6.10 -6.09 6.82
N GLN A 39 6.70 -7.20 6.41
CA GLN A 39 6.67 -8.43 7.23
C GLN A 39 7.37 -8.21 8.57
N GLN A 40 8.50 -7.52 8.56
CA GLN A 40 9.23 -7.21 9.79
C GLN A 40 8.41 -6.32 10.71
N GLN A 41 7.75 -5.30 10.15
CA GLN A 41 6.97 -4.36 10.95
C GLN A 41 5.67 -4.97 11.45
N ALA A 42 5.10 -5.90 10.70
CA ALA A 42 3.86 -6.57 11.09
C ALA A 42 4.05 -7.64 12.15
N GLY A 43 5.30 -7.96 12.51
CA GLY A 43 5.56 -8.89 13.59
C GLY A 43 5.29 -10.34 13.26
N GLY A 44 5.42 -10.71 12.00
CA GLY A 44 5.49 -12.12 11.65
C GLY A 44 4.20 -12.87 11.44
N GLY A 45 3.15 -12.22 11.02
CA GLY A 45 2.15 -12.97 10.32
C GLY A 45 0.93 -13.42 11.07
N ALA A 46 0.52 -12.69 12.07
CA ALA A 46 -0.85 -12.84 12.55
C ALA A 46 -1.78 -12.43 11.42
N ALA A 47 -2.80 -13.23 11.13
CA ALA A 47 -3.79 -12.87 10.15
C ALA A 47 -4.48 -11.59 10.59
N ILE A 48 -4.35 -10.54 9.79
CA ILE A 48 -5.00 -9.27 10.07
C ILE A 48 -6.28 -9.24 9.27
N GLN A 49 -7.39 -9.06 9.97
CA GLN A 49 -8.68 -8.92 9.33
C GLN A 49 -8.85 -7.45 8.95
N ILE A 50 -9.06 -7.19 7.66
CA ILE A 50 -9.24 -5.85 7.13
C ILE A 50 -10.60 -5.79 6.47
N ASN A 51 -11.42 -4.83 6.92
CA ASN A 51 -12.81 -4.68 6.47
C ASN A 51 -12.98 -3.57 5.44
N GLY A 52 -12.04 -2.63 5.38
CA GLY A 52 -12.13 -1.52 4.45
C GLY A 52 -10.83 -0.73 4.40
N TYR A 53 -10.82 0.30 3.58
CA TYR A 53 -9.67 1.17 3.46
C TYR A 53 -10.12 2.60 3.19
N GLU A 54 -9.22 3.54 3.49
CA GLU A 54 -9.41 4.96 3.16
C GLU A 54 -8.08 5.53 2.71
N ILE A 55 -8.05 6.20 1.58
CA ILE A 55 -6.86 6.93 1.15
C ILE A 55 -6.82 8.24 1.91
N VAL A 56 -5.83 8.39 2.79
CA VAL A 56 -5.71 9.55 3.67
C VAL A 56 -4.97 10.68 2.99
N ALA A 57 -3.93 10.36 2.24
CA ALA A 57 -3.11 11.34 1.57
C ALA A 57 -2.40 10.73 0.37
N GLY A 58 -2.09 11.57 -0.61
CA GLY A 58 -1.29 11.18 -1.75
C GLY A 58 -0.57 12.40 -2.26
N GLU A 59 0.74 12.28 -2.51
CA GLU A 59 1.51 13.40 -3.03
C GLU A 59 2.66 12.90 -3.89
N PRO A 60 3.04 13.68 -4.91
CA PRO A 60 4.19 13.32 -5.73
C PRO A 60 5.50 13.63 -4.97
N ASP A 61 6.51 12.81 -5.25
CA ASP A 61 7.85 13.00 -4.73
C ASP A 61 8.83 12.66 -5.84
N GLY A 62 9.24 13.68 -6.60
CA GLY A 62 10.01 13.47 -7.80
C GLY A 62 9.17 12.73 -8.83
N SER A 63 9.68 11.61 -9.32
CA SER A 63 8.94 10.74 -10.24
C SER A 63 8.11 9.69 -9.52
N ASP A 64 8.20 9.64 -8.20
CA ASP A 64 7.47 8.67 -7.37
C ASP A 64 6.24 9.33 -6.76
N TRP A 65 5.42 8.50 -6.13
CA TRP A 65 4.25 8.96 -5.38
C TRP A 65 4.26 8.32 -4.01
N LEU A 66 3.94 9.14 -2.99
CA LEU A 66 3.75 8.67 -1.62
C LEU A 66 2.26 8.67 -1.31
N TYR A 67 1.76 7.52 -0.87
CA TYR A 67 0.36 7.38 -0.48
C TYR A 67 0.27 6.85 0.93
N ASP A 68 -0.60 7.48 1.72
CA ASP A 68 -0.96 6.99 3.05
C ASP A 68 -2.35 6.40 2.94
N VAL A 69 -2.48 5.12 3.26
CA VAL A 69 -3.75 4.41 3.19
C VAL A 69 -4.02 3.84 4.57
N LYS A 70 -5.18 4.18 5.13
CA LYS A 70 -5.64 3.62 6.39
C LYS A 70 -6.47 2.39 6.10
N TYR A 71 -6.09 1.28 6.73
CA TYR A 71 -6.84 0.04 6.65
C TYR A 71 -7.64 -0.14 7.92
N GLU A 72 -8.92 -0.46 7.76
CA GLU A 72 -9.87 -0.52 8.86
C GLU A 72 -10.21 -1.96 9.19
N GLY A 73 -10.31 -2.25 10.47
CA GLY A 73 -10.63 -3.56 10.98
C GLY A 73 -10.65 -3.52 12.50
N PRO A 74 -10.60 -4.68 13.17
CA PRO A 74 -10.50 -4.70 14.63
C PRO A 74 -9.30 -3.93 15.15
N GLN A 75 -8.22 -3.91 14.36
CA GLN A 75 -7.07 -3.04 14.63
C GLN A 75 -6.80 -2.24 13.37
N SER A 76 -7.06 -0.94 13.44
CA SER A 76 -6.79 -0.06 12.31
C SER A 76 -5.31 0.32 12.28
N PHE A 77 -4.79 0.49 11.08
CA PHE A 77 -3.42 0.94 10.89
C PHE A 77 -3.28 1.70 9.58
N THR A 78 -2.25 2.53 9.50
CA THR A 78 -1.97 3.34 8.30
C THR A 78 -0.64 2.90 7.71
N VAL A 79 -0.62 2.69 6.41
CA VAL A 79 0.58 2.33 5.68
C VAL A 79 0.95 3.48 4.76
N ARG A 80 2.19 3.94 4.86
CA ARG A 80 2.75 4.87 3.87
C ARG A 80 3.54 4.05 2.86
N ALA A 81 3.14 4.14 1.60
CA ALA A 81 3.79 3.41 0.53
C ALA A 81 4.38 4.37 -0.49
N ARG A 82 5.61 4.09 -0.91
CA ARG A 82 6.23 4.80 -2.02
C ARG A 82 6.02 3.98 -3.28
N TRP A 83 5.32 4.56 -4.23
CA TRP A 83 5.06 3.95 -5.52
C TRP A 83 6.01 4.51 -6.54
N SER A 84 6.67 3.63 -7.27
CA SER A 84 7.61 4.01 -8.31
C SER A 84 7.27 3.25 -9.59
N GLN A 85 7.58 3.86 -10.72
CA GLN A 85 7.34 3.22 -12.00
C GLN A 85 8.49 2.27 -12.31
N VAL A 86 8.18 0.99 -12.46
CA VAL A 86 9.14 -0.06 -12.77
C VAL A 86 8.72 -0.64 -14.12
N GLY A 87 9.47 -0.30 -15.17
CA GLY A 87 9.02 -0.60 -16.52
C GLY A 87 7.77 0.19 -16.85
N SER A 88 6.69 -0.50 -17.21
CA SER A 88 5.41 0.14 -17.52
C SER A 88 4.43 0.09 -16.35
N ASP A 89 4.82 -0.49 -15.21
CA ASP A 89 3.94 -0.71 -14.08
C ASP A 89 4.34 0.12 -12.87
N TRP A 90 3.36 0.44 -12.03
CA TRP A 90 3.61 1.07 -10.74
C TRP A 90 3.76 -0.01 -9.70
N LYS A 91 4.85 0.07 -8.91
CA LYS A 91 5.15 -0.89 -7.84
C LYS A 91 5.45 -0.17 -6.55
N ILE A 92 5.16 -0.80 -5.43
CA ILE A 92 5.55 -0.30 -4.12
C ILE A 92 7.01 -0.68 -3.90
N VAL A 93 7.89 0.32 -3.83
CA VAL A 93 9.32 0.11 -3.63
C VAL A 93 9.73 0.31 -2.19
N ASP A 94 8.88 0.93 -1.38
CA ASP A 94 9.10 1.09 0.05
C ASP A 94 7.76 1.26 0.73
N ALA A 95 7.65 0.78 1.97
CA ALA A 95 6.42 0.89 2.73
C ALA A 95 6.72 0.86 4.22
N ASP A 96 5.95 1.65 4.98
CA ASP A 96 6.07 1.74 6.42
C ASP A 96 4.69 1.73 7.07
N ILE A 97 4.56 1.05 8.19
CA ILE A 97 3.37 1.14 9.02
C ILE A 97 3.57 2.33 9.96
N LEU A 98 2.74 3.36 9.78
CA LEU A 98 2.91 4.62 10.50
C LEU A 98 2.24 4.63 11.85
N ALA A 99 1.01 4.08 11.94
CA ALA A 99 0.22 4.16 13.16
C ALA A 99 -0.64 2.93 13.28
N ARG A 100 -0.84 2.51 14.51
CA ARG A 100 -1.75 1.41 14.86
C ARG A 100 -2.68 1.88 15.96
N ASP A 101 -3.94 1.57 15.78
CA ASP A 101 -4.96 1.87 16.81
C ASP A 101 -5.42 0.61 17.51
#